data_b38c191055cd746cac0be062a60f51e6
#
_entry.id   b38c191055cd746cac0be062a60f51e6
#
_cell.length_a   1.000
_cell.length_b   1.000
_cell.length_c   1.000
_cell.angle_alpha   90.00
_cell.angle_beta   90.00
_cell.angle_gamma   90.00
#
_symmetry.space_group_name_H-M   'P 1'
#
loop_
_entity.id
_entity.type
_entity.pdbx_description
1 polymer ?
#
loop_
_entity_poly.entity_id
_entity_poly.type
_entity_poly.pdbx_seq_one_letter_code
_entity_poly.pdbx_strand_id
1 'polypeptide(L)'
;MGRPYLDGTKASEVCRAAATRNQFTTLGMHIMAGNLIARSVHDLTAAAWFGGSLMGAIGLNGAAAQAKDPSERTRLSSTGWMKWAPFQTAAFASHLVADLAIAWENKGRIAKQEGVARDTVIKTAVTVVGAAVTLYSGILGKKVDKLAGEGAEGATEPHGAASDELKTAQQQLKLLQWAIPGFAALVIILGAKHGEMQRPKNVFAGLRGD
;
A
#
# COMPACT_ATOMS: atom_id res chain seq x y z
N MET A 1 16.48 61.24 -32.93
CA MET A 1 16.27 60.21 -31.91
C MET A 1 16.25 58.86 -32.62
N GLY A 2 17.39 58.11 -32.60
CA GLY A 2 17.53 56.82 -33.25
C GLY A 2 16.97 55.73 -32.35
N ARG A 3 16.06 54.88 -32.85
CA ARG A 3 15.65 53.64 -32.17
C ARG A 3 16.83 52.64 -32.19
N PRO A 4 17.16 52.01 -31.09
CA PRO A 4 18.19 50.97 -31.10
C PRO A 4 17.72 49.78 -31.98
N TYR A 5 18.48 49.48 -32.99
CA TYR A 5 18.34 48.31 -33.84
C TYR A 5 18.71 47.08 -32.99
N LEU A 6 17.70 46.29 -32.59
CA LEU A 6 17.96 45.06 -31.90
C LEU A 6 18.57 44.06 -32.89
N ASP A 7 19.80 43.68 -32.64
CA ASP A 7 20.53 42.67 -33.39
C ASP A 7 19.73 41.37 -33.44
N GLY A 8 19.35 40.93 -34.64
CA GLY A 8 18.52 39.74 -34.89
C GLY A 8 19.12 38.44 -34.33
N THR A 9 20.45 38.43 -34.10
CA THR A 9 21.16 37.29 -33.48
C THR A 9 20.81 37.17 -31.99
N LYS A 10 20.74 38.25 -31.23
CA LYS A 10 20.36 38.27 -29.83
C LYS A 10 18.88 37.88 -29.61
N ALA A 11 18.00 38.32 -30.52
CA ALA A 11 16.60 37.95 -30.46
C ALA A 11 16.39 36.44 -30.70
N SER A 12 17.13 35.85 -31.63
CA SER A 12 17.07 34.41 -31.90
C SER A 12 17.63 33.55 -30.76
N GLU A 13 18.68 34.01 -30.07
CA GLU A 13 19.24 33.35 -28.89
C GLU A 13 18.29 33.38 -27.69
N VAL A 14 17.63 34.51 -27.43
CA VAL A 14 16.63 34.65 -26.37
C VAL A 14 15.41 33.76 -26.64
N CYS A 15 14.92 33.68 -27.89
CA CYS A 15 13.83 32.78 -28.26
C CYS A 15 14.23 31.31 -28.11
N ARG A 16 15.45 30.93 -28.47
CA ARG A 16 15.96 29.57 -28.35
C ARG A 16 16.10 29.18 -26.87
N ALA A 17 16.65 30.08 -26.04
CA ALA A 17 16.77 29.85 -24.59
C ALA A 17 15.38 29.73 -23.90
N ALA A 18 14.39 30.52 -24.31
CA ALA A 18 13.03 30.47 -23.81
C ALA A 18 12.34 29.14 -24.22
N ALA A 19 12.51 28.71 -25.48
CA ALA A 19 11.97 27.43 -25.96
C ALA A 19 12.58 26.25 -25.23
N THR A 20 13.89 26.23 -25.00
CA THR A 20 14.58 25.18 -24.23
C THR A 20 14.11 25.17 -22.77
N ARG A 21 13.96 26.32 -22.14
CA ARG A 21 13.44 26.43 -20.77
C ARG A 21 12.03 25.90 -20.67
N ASN A 22 11.15 26.22 -21.62
CA ASN A 22 9.78 25.67 -21.66
C ASN A 22 9.75 24.16 -21.83
N GLN A 23 10.61 23.59 -22.68
CA GLN A 23 10.71 22.14 -22.84
C GLN A 23 11.16 21.44 -21.55
N PHE A 24 12.16 21.98 -20.84
CA PHE A 24 12.58 21.45 -19.54
C PHE A 24 11.51 21.58 -18.47
N THR A 25 10.74 22.68 -18.45
CA THR A 25 9.64 22.89 -17.51
C THR A 25 8.50 21.91 -17.80
N THR A 26 8.13 21.73 -19.07
CA THR A 26 7.07 20.78 -19.47
C THR A 26 7.47 19.33 -19.19
N LEU A 27 8.71 18.94 -19.52
CA LEU A 27 9.24 17.62 -19.24
C LEU A 27 9.30 17.35 -17.72
N GLY A 28 9.75 18.33 -16.93
CA GLY A 28 9.78 18.26 -15.47
C GLY A 28 8.38 18.11 -14.86
N MET A 29 7.39 18.84 -15.38
CA MET A 29 5.98 18.71 -14.95
C MET A 29 5.39 17.35 -15.28
N HIS A 30 5.67 16.78 -16.46
CA HIS A 30 5.20 15.43 -16.82
C HIS A 30 5.83 14.34 -15.95
N ILE A 31 7.13 14.44 -15.65
CA ILE A 31 7.82 13.50 -14.76
C ILE A 31 7.28 13.61 -13.34
N MET A 32 7.06 14.83 -12.83
CA MET A 32 6.49 15.03 -11.49
C MET A 32 5.04 14.54 -11.38
N ALA A 33 4.21 14.76 -12.42
CA ALA A 33 2.82 14.30 -12.43
C ALA A 33 2.73 12.76 -12.41
N GLY A 34 3.57 12.05 -13.18
CA GLY A 34 3.63 10.60 -13.20
C GLY A 34 4.00 10.01 -11.83
N ASN A 35 5.01 10.60 -11.19
CA ASN A 35 5.45 10.18 -9.84
C ASN A 35 4.39 10.47 -8.77
N LEU A 36 3.68 11.60 -8.85
CA LEU A 36 2.61 11.94 -7.93
C LEU A 36 1.45 10.94 -8.01
N ILE A 37 1.00 10.57 -9.21
CA ILE A 37 -0.10 9.63 -9.39
C ILE A 37 0.28 8.25 -8.82
N ALA A 38 1.45 7.71 -9.18
CA ALA A 38 1.91 6.42 -8.68
C ALA A 38 2.00 6.42 -7.15
N ARG A 39 2.54 7.48 -6.55
CA ARG A 39 2.63 7.62 -5.09
C ARG A 39 1.26 7.75 -4.45
N SER A 40 0.35 8.54 -5.02
CA SER A 40 -1.00 8.69 -4.48
C SER A 40 -1.76 7.36 -4.51
N VAL A 41 -1.66 6.59 -5.60
CA VAL A 41 -2.27 5.26 -5.69
C VAL A 41 -1.65 4.33 -4.65
N HIS A 42 -0.31 4.30 -4.56
CA HIS A 42 0.41 3.51 -3.56
C HIS A 42 -0.07 3.82 -2.14
N ASP A 43 -0.11 5.10 -1.76
CA ASP A 43 -0.42 5.51 -0.39
C ASP A 43 -1.89 5.29 -0.04
N LEU A 44 -2.83 5.59 -0.96
CA LEU A 44 -4.25 5.34 -0.78
C LEU A 44 -4.56 3.84 -0.65
N THR A 45 -3.91 3.01 -1.46
CA THR A 45 -4.14 1.56 -1.42
C THR A 45 -3.51 0.91 -0.19
N ALA A 46 -2.35 1.38 0.27
CA ALA A 46 -1.77 0.98 1.55
C ALA A 46 -2.64 1.40 2.74
N ALA A 47 -3.20 2.62 2.71
CA ALA A 47 -4.13 3.11 3.72
C ALA A 47 -5.44 2.31 3.73
N ALA A 48 -5.97 1.93 2.57
CA ALA A 48 -7.13 1.06 2.45
C ALA A 48 -6.86 -0.33 3.03
N TRP A 49 -5.69 -0.92 2.76
CA TRP A 49 -5.28 -2.19 3.32
C TRP A 49 -5.16 -2.13 4.85
N PHE A 50 -4.46 -1.12 5.38
CA PHE A 50 -4.31 -0.90 6.82
C PHE A 50 -5.66 -0.63 7.49
N GLY A 51 -6.38 0.40 7.04
CA GLY A 51 -7.63 0.85 7.65
C GLY A 51 -8.75 -0.17 7.52
N GLY A 52 -8.88 -0.81 6.36
CA GLY A 52 -9.89 -1.84 6.11
C GLY A 52 -9.68 -3.08 6.97
N SER A 53 -8.44 -3.57 7.09
CA SER A 53 -8.14 -4.72 7.95
C SER A 53 -8.30 -4.40 9.44
N LEU A 54 -7.88 -3.22 9.88
CA LEU A 54 -8.03 -2.79 11.27
C LEU A 54 -9.51 -2.57 11.64
N MET A 55 -10.28 -1.90 10.75
CA MET A 55 -11.72 -1.74 10.93
C MET A 55 -12.44 -3.10 10.94
N GLY A 56 -12.03 -4.03 10.09
CA GLY A 56 -12.59 -5.37 10.06
C GLY A 56 -12.34 -6.14 11.36
N ALA A 57 -11.10 -6.09 11.88
CA ALA A 57 -10.74 -6.76 13.13
C ALA A 57 -11.48 -6.18 14.35
N ILE A 58 -11.59 -4.86 14.44
CA ILE A 58 -12.19 -4.18 15.60
C ILE A 58 -13.70 -4.00 15.41
N GLY A 59 -14.09 -3.32 14.32
CA GLY A 59 -15.47 -2.87 14.13
C GLY A 59 -16.37 -4.00 13.64
N LEU A 60 -16.04 -4.64 12.52
CA LEU A 60 -16.85 -5.69 11.94
C LEU A 60 -16.95 -6.92 12.86
N ASN A 61 -15.82 -7.44 13.30
CA ASN A 61 -15.78 -8.62 14.17
C ASN A 61 -16.39 -8.32 15.54
N GLY A 62 -16.15 -7.11 16.08
CA GLY A 62 -16.75 -6.68 17.33
C GLY A 62 -18.27 -6.52 17.24
N ALA A 63 -18.80 -5.97 16.15
CA ALA A 63 -20.24 -5.86 15.93
C ALA A 63 -20.89 -7.24 15.71
N ALA A 64 -20.26 -8.12 14.93
CA ALA A 64 -20.73 -9.47 14.71
C ALA A 64 -20.84 -10.29 16.01
N ALA A 65 -19.90 -10.10 16.93
CA ALA A 65 -19.91 -10.77 18.24
C ALA A 65 -21.11 -10.39 19.13
N GLN A 66 -21.81 -9.28 18.85
CA GLN A 66 -23.02 -8.85 19.60
C GLN A 66 -24.30 -9.61 19.17
N ALA A 67 -24.29 -10.34 18.07
CA ALA A 67 -25.43 -11.14 17.66
C ALA A 67 -25.76 -12.19 18.73
N LYS A 68 -27.06 -12.40 18.97
CA LYS A 68 -27.52 -13.35 19.99
C LYS A 68 -27.25 -14.78 19.60
N ASP A 69 -27.48 -15.10 18.32
CA ASP A 69 -27.29 -16.46 17.79
C ASP A 69 -25.79 -16.66 17.45
N PRO A 70 -25.15 -17.72 17.99
CA PRO A 70 -23.75 -18.04 17.69
C PRO A 70 -23.47 -18.26 16.19
N SER A 71 -24.42 -18.83 15.43
CA SER A 71 -24.25 -19.02 13.98
C SER A 71 -24.34 -17.70 13.23
N GLU A 72 -25.14 -16.76 13.71
CA GLU A 72 -25.25 -15.42 13.14
C GLU A 72 -23.98 -14.60 13.33
N ARG A 73 -23.29 -14.73 14.48
CA ARG A 73 -21.98 -14.09 14.73
C ARG A 73 -20.98 -14.44 13.64
N THR A 74 -20.83 -15.73 13.35
CA THR A 74 -19.92 -16.21 12.31
C THR A 74 -20.33 -15.74 10.93
N ARG A 75 -21.64 -15.81 10.62
CA ARG A 75 -22.19 -15.43 9.31
C ARG A 75 -22.04 -13.93 9.03
N LEU A 76 -22.32 -13.07 10.01
CA LEU A 76 -22.16 -11.61 9.86
C LEU A 76 -20.71 -11.22 9.61
N SER A 77 -19.76 -11.77 10.39
CA SER A 77 -18.34 -11.55 10.17
C SER A 77 -17.91 -12.00 8.78
N SER A 78 -18.20 -13.25 8.39
CA SER A 78 -17.85 -13.80 7.08
C SER A 78 -18.46 -12.98 5.94
N THR A 79 -19.72 -12.60 6.04
CA THR A 79 -20.39 -11.78 5.02
C THR A 79 -19.69 -10.43 4.84
N GLY A 80 -19.34 -9.76 5.93
CA GLY A 80 -18.63 -8.48 5.88
C GLY A 80 -17.26 -8.59 5.23
N TRP A 81 -16.48 -9.59 5.62
CA TRP A 81 -15.18 -9.85 5.03
C TRP A 81 -15.28 -10.23 3.54
N MET A 82 -16.26 -11.04 3.15
CA MET A 82 -16.48 -11.38 1.73
C MET A 82 -16.86 -10.17 0.88
N LYS A 83 -17.64 -9.24 1.43
CA LYS A 83 -17.97 -7.97 0.74
C LYS A 83 -16.75 -7.05 0.62
N TRP A 84 -15.85 -7.07 1.60
CA TRP A 84 -14.61 -6.29 1.57
C TRP A 84 -13.55 -6.88 0.63
N ALA A 85 -13.48 -8.20 0.48
CA ALA A 85 -12.43 -8.89 -0.25
C ALA A 85 -12.20 -8.40 -1.69
N PRO A 86 -13.21 -8.09 -2.53
CA PRO A 86 -12.99 -7.56 -3.86
C PRO A 86 -12.28 -6.20 -3.85
N PHE A 87 -12.67 -5.30 -2.94
CA PHE A 87 -12.02 -3.99 -2.79
C PHE A 87 -10.57 -4.13 -2.33
N GLN A 88 -10.32 -5.00 -1.36
CA GLN A 88 -8.97 -5.28 -0.89
C GLN A 88 -8.09 -5.88 -1.98
N THR A 89 -8.63 -6.79 -2.80
CA THR A 89 -7.91 -7.38 -3.93
C THR A 89 -7.56 -6.32 -4.99
N ALA A 90 -8.50 -5.44 -5.32
CA ALA A 90 -8.27 -4.35 -6.25
C ALA A 90 -7.23 -3.35 -5.70
N ALA A 91 -7.32 -2.99 -4.43
CA ALA A 91 -6.34 -2.14 -3.75
C ALA A 91 -4.94 -2.77 -3.80
N PHE A 92 -4.83 -4.06 -3.51
CA PHE A 92 -3.57 -4.79 -3.58
C PHE A 92 -2.95 -4.81 -4.98
N ALA A 93 -3.74 -5.14 -6.00
CA ALA A 93 -3.28 -5.13 -7.38
C ALA A 93 -2.78 -3.74 -7.80
N SER A 94 -3.55 -2.70 -7.45
CA SER A 94 -3.17 -1.30 -7.72
C SER A 94 -1.91 -0.88 -6.96
N HIS A 95 -1.76 -1.34 -5.70
CA HIS A 95 -0.56 -1.10 -4.89
C HIS A 95 0.69 -1.68 -5.54
N LEU A 96 0.63 -2.94 -6.00
CA LEU A 96 1.77 -3.59 -6.66
C LEU A 96 2.16 -2.88 -7.97
N VAL A 97 1.17 -2.47 -8.78
CA VAL A 97 1.43 -1.70 -10.01
C VAL A 97 2.10 -0.37 -9.67
N ALA A 98 1.61 0.33 -8.65
CA ALA A 98 2.19 1.59 -8.21
C ALA A 98 3.62 1.41 -7.66
N ASP A 99 3.87 0.35 -6.88
CA ASP A 99 5.22 0.01 -6.39
C ASP A 99 6.20 -0.24 -7.54
N LEU A 100 5.80 -0.99 -8.55
CA LEU A 100 6.63 -1.23 -9.74
C LEU A 100 6.94 0.07 -10.50
N ALA A 101 5.94 0.94 -10.69
CA ALA A 101 6.13 2.24 -11.34
C ALA A 101 7.10 3.13 -10.53
N ILE A 102 6.93 3.20 -9.21
CA ILE A 102 7.83 3.96 -8.32
C ILE A 102 9.25 3.38 -8.36
N ALA A 103 9.41 2.06 -8.31
CA ALA A 103 10.72 1.41 -8.39
C ALA A 103 11.40 1.68 -9.72
N TRP A 104 10.67 1.60 -10.83
CA TRP A 104 11.19 1.90 -12.16
C TRP A 104 11.71 3.34 -12.29
N GLU A 105 10.93 4.31 -11.82
CA GLU A 105 11.34 5.71 -11.81
C GLU A 105 12.56 5.97 -10.92
N ASN A 106 12.69 5.24 -9.81
CA ASN A 106 13.78 5.38 -8.86
C ASN A 106 14.96 4.44 -9.09
N LYS A 107 15.01 3.70 -10.21
CA LYS A 107 16.08 2.71 -10.50
C LYS A 107 17.51 3.26 -10.37
N GLY A 108 17.71 4.51 -10.76
CA GLY A 108 19.02 5.17 -10.64
C GLY A 108 19.44 5.39 -9.17
N ARG A 109 18.49 5.71 -8.29
CA ARG A 109 18.71 5.86 -6.86
C ARG A 109 18.92 4.51 -6.19
N ILE A 110 18.12 3.51 -6.57
CA ILE A 110 18.27 2.14 -6.08
C ILE A 110 19.66 1.62 -6.38
N ALA A 111 20.21 1.93 -7.57
CA ALA A 111 21.53 1.47 -7.98
C ALA A 111 22.71 2.23 -7.36
N LYS A 112 22.54 3.52 -7.00
CA LYS A 112 23.66 4.41 -6.68
C LYS A 112 23.60 5.04 -5.29
N GLN A 113 22.43 5.17 -4.68
CA GLN A 113 22.27 5.80 -3.37
C GLN A 113 22.35 4.75 -2.28
N GLU A 114 23.28 4.92 -1.34
CA GLU A 114 23.45 4.01 -0.21
C GLU A 114 22.15 3.82 0.58
N GLY A 115 21.91 2.59 1.00
CA GLY A 115 20.72 2.21 1.79
C GLY A 115 19.42 2.06 1.00
N VAL A 116 19.27 2.71 -0.17
CA VAL A 116 18.01 2.66 -0.94
C VAL A 116 17.69 1.26 -1.45
N ALA A 117 18.68 0.55 -1.97
CA ALA A 117 18.51 -0.85 -2.43
C ALA A 117 18.03 -1.75 -1.30
N ARG A 118 18.73 -1.70 -0.14
CA ARG A 118 18.38 -2.49 1.04
C ARG A 118 16.95 -2.21 1.52
N ASP A 119 16.59 -0.94 1.64
CA ASP A 119 15.27 -0.54 2.13
C ASP A 119 14.16 -0.91 1.12
N THR A 120 14.44 -0.86 -0.18
CA THR A 120 13.54 -1.35 -1.23
C THR A 120 13.31 -2.86 -1.09
N VAL A 121 14.35 -3.66 -0.91
CA VAL A 121 14.24 -5.11 -0.69
C VAL A 121 13.42 -5.42 0.57
N ILE A 122 13.69 -4.73 1.68
CA ILE A 122 12.95 -4.92 2.94
C ILE A 122 11.47 -4.59 2.73
N LYS A 123 11.15 -3.44 2.12
CA LYS A 123 9.75 -3.05 1.85
C LYS A 123 9.05 -4.08 0.96
N THR A 124 9.70 -4.51 -0.11
CA THR A 124 9.16 -5.54 -1.02
C THR A 124 8.90 -6.85 -0.28
N ALA A 125 9.83 -7.32 0.54
CA ALA A 125 9.67 -8.54 1.34
C ALA A 125 8.48 -8.42 2.31
N VAL A 126 8.36 -7.30 3.03
CA VAL A 126 7.23 -7.02 3.94
C VAL A 126 5.91 -7.01 3.17
N THR A 127 5.86 -6.37 2.00
CA THR A 127 4.66 -6.34 1.14
C THR A 127 4.26 -7.74 0.68
N VAL A 128 5.21 -8.55 0.20
CA VAL A 128 4.94 -9.91 -0.29
C VAL A 128 4.47 -10.83 0.84
N VAL A 129 5.12 -10.80 2.00
CA VAL A 129 4.71 -11.58 3.18
C VAL A 129 3.32 -11.14 3.65
N GLY A 130 3.08 -9.83 3.76
CA GLY A 130 1.77 -9.29 4.14
C GLY A 130 0.66 -9.69 3.15
N ALA A 131 0.96 -9.71 1.84
CA ALA A 131 0.06 -10.20 0.80
C ALA A 131 -0.27 -11.69 1.00
N ALA A 132 0.74 -12.51 1.22
CA ALA A 132 0.56 -13.95 1.45
C ALA A 132 -0.30 -14.23 2.70
N VAL A 133 -0.05 -13.51 3.79
CA VAL A 133 -0.83 -13.57 5.03
C VAL A 133 -2.29 -13.16 4.77
N THR A 134 -2.51 -12.10 4.01
CA THR A 134 -3.85 -11.61 3.66
C THR A 134 -4.62 -12.64 2.81
N LEU A 135 -3.97 -13.21 1.80
CA LEU A 135 -4.56 -14.26 0.97
C LEU A 135 -4.91 -15.52 1.77
N TYR A 136 -4.00 -15.95 2.65
CA TYR A 136 -4.20 -17.09 3.53
C TYR A 136 -5.38 -16.85 4.47
N SER A 137 -5.49 -15.66 5.06
CA SER A 137 -6.66 -15.28 5.87
C SER A 137 -7.97 -15.37 5.09
N GLY A 138 -7.96 -14.97 3.80
CA GLY A 138 -9.11 -15.11 2.92
C GLY A 138 -9.53 -16.57 2.70
N ILE A 139 -8.57 -17.49 2.58
CA ILE A 139 -8.83 -18.94 2.48
C ILE A 139 -9.47 -19.45 3.77
N LEU A 140 -8.90 -19.10 4.93
CA LEU A 140 -9.46 -19.46 6.23
C LEU A 140 -10.85 -18.86 6.46
N GLY A 141 -11.07 -17.60 6.04
CA GLY A 141 -12.37 -16.94 6.11
C GLY A 141 -13.46 -17.69 5.32
N LYS A 142 -13.15 -18.17 4.10
CA LYS A 142 -14.06 -19.04 3.33
C LYS A 142 -14.33 -20.37 4.02
N LYS A 143 -13.37 -20.92 4.73
CA LYS A 143 -13.54 -22.15 5.51
C LYS A 143 -14.48 -21.91 6.69
N VAL A 144 -14.28 -20.83 7.43
CA VAL A 144 -15.15 -20.43 8.55
C VAL A 144 -16.58 -20.14 8.05
N ASP A 145 -16.75 -19.52 6.89
CA ASP A 145 -18.05 -19.29 6.29
C ASP A 145 -18.82 -20.59 6.00
N LYS A 146 -18.14 -21.59 5.45
CA LYS A 146 -18.75 -22.92 5.19
C LYS A 146 -19.20 -23.64 6.46
N LEU A 147 -18.53 -23.38 7.58
CA LEU A 147 -18.80 -23.99 8.88
C LEU A 147 -19.61 -23.06 9.80
N ALA A 148 -20.15 -21.96 9.28
CA ALA A 148 -20.84 -20.94 10.08
C ALA A 148 -22.04 -21.48 10.87
N GLY A 149 -22.67 -22.56 10.39
CA GLY A 149 -23.78 -23.25 11.08
C GLY A 149 -23.39 -23.88 12.42
N GLU A 150 -22.09 -24.14 12.67
CA GLU A 150 -21.62 -24.68 13.95
C GLU A 150 -21.61 -23.62 15.06
N GLY A 151 -21.68 -22.34 14.71
CA GLY A 151 -21.70 -21.23 15.65
C GLY A 151 -20.34 -20.89 16.23
N ALA A 152 -20.25 -19.71 16.85
CA ALA A 152 -19.04 -19.20 17.49
C ALA A 152 -19.39 -18.28 18.67
N GLU A 153 -18.45 -18.10 19.61
CA GLU A 153 -18.55 -17.07 20.66
C GLU A 153 -18.30 -15.67 20.09
N GLY A 154 -17.45 -15.59 19.07
CA GLY A 154 -17.14 -14.38 18.32
C GLY A 154 -16.63 -14.72 16.92
N ALA A 155 -16.23 -13.71 16.15
CA ALA A 155 -15.74 -13.93 14.78
C ALA A 155 -14.50 -14.85 14.70
N THR A 156 -13.65 -14.79 15.73
CA THR A 156 -12.40 -15.56 15.84
C THR A 156 -12.33 -16.38 17.14
N GLU A 157 -13.42 -16.47 17.86
CA GLU A 157 -13.57 -17.20 19.12
C GLU A 157 -14.51 -18.40 18.90
N PRO A 158 -13.98 -19.64 18.85
CA PRO A 158 -14.79 -20.82 18.58
C PRO A 158 -15.74 -21.13 19.74
N HIS A 159 -16.91 -21.64 19.44
CA HIS A 159 -17.80 -22.24 20.43
C HIS A 159 -17.24 -23.57 20.93
N GLY A 160 -17.53 -23.92 22.18
CA GLY A 160 -17.00 -25.14 22.79
C GLY A 160 -17.33 -26.41 22.03
N ALA A 161 -18.53 -26.51 21.44
CA ALA A 161 -19.01 -27.67 20.66
C ALA A 161 -18.61 -27.61 19.16
N ALA A 162 -17.91 -26.57 18.67
CA ALA A 162 -17.49 -26.45 17.30
C ALA A 162 -16.50 -27.56 16.92
N SER A 163 -16.45 -27.92 15.63
CA SER A 163 -15.49 -28.89 15.11
C SER A 163 -14.04 -28.41 15.30
N ASP A 164 -13.09 -29.31 15.35
CA ASP A 164 -11.67 -28.98 15.44
C ASP A 164 -11.20 -28.20 14.19
N GLU A 165 -11.86 -28.43 13.07
CA GLU A 165 -11.62 -27.73 11.83
C GLU A 165 -11.97 -26.21 11.95
N LEU A 166 -13.15 -25.89 12.50
CA LEU A 166 -13.57 -24.51 12.74
C LEU A 166 -12.69 -23.86 13.81
N LYS A 167 -12.43 -24.56 14.92
CA LYS A 167 -11.56 -24.06 16.01
C LYS A 167 -10.19 -23.67 15.49
N THR A 168 -9.55 -24.54 14.72
CA THR A 168 -8.21 -24.27 14.15
C THR A 168 -8.24 -23.06 13.21
N ALA A 169 -9.23 -22.97 12.32
CA ALA A 169 -9.34 -21.85 11.40
C ALA A 169 -9.54 -20.52 12.14
N GLN A 170 -10.42 -20.47 13.14
CA GLN A 170 -10.67 -19.28 13.94
C GLN A 170 -9.47 -18.86 14.79
N GLN A 171 -8.76 -19.82 15.41
CA GLN A 171 -7.53 -19.53 16.16
C GLN A 171 -6.43 -18.92 15.29
N GLN A 172 -6.27 -19.42 14.07
CA GLN A 172 -5.33 -18.81 13.12
C GLN A 172 -5.78 -17.41 12.71
N LEU A 173 -7.07 -17.24 12.37
CA LEU A 173 -7.61 -15.93 12.03
C LEU A 173 -7.46 -14.92 13.17
N LYS A 174 -7.54 -15.36 14.44
CA LYS A 174 -7.31 -14.50 15.61
C LYS A 174 -5.93 -13.85 15.62
N LEU A 175 -4.91 -14.54 15.17
CA LEU A 175 -3.56 -13.98 15.03
C LEU A 175 -3.44 -13.14 13.77
N LEU A 176 -3.96 -13.64 12.65
CA LEU A 176 -3.80 -13.01 11.34
C LEU A 176 -4.54 -11.68 11.23
N GLN A 177 -5.69 -11.51 11.90
CA GLN A 177 -6.43 -10.25 11.93
C GLN A 177 -5.61 -9.08 12.48
N TRP A 178 -4.58 -9.33 13.30
CA TRP A 178 -3.66 -8.32 13.82
C TRP A 178 -2.36 -8.24 13.03
N ALA A 179 -1.90 -9.36 12.48
CA ALA A 179 -0.71 -9.39 11.64
C ALA A 179 -0.91 -8.59 10.34
N ILE A 180 -2.09 -8.69 9.71
CA ILE A 180 -2.40 -7.98 8.46
C ILE A 180 -2.25 -6.46 8.59
N PRO A 181 -2.94 -5.77 9.51
CA PRO A 181 -2.74 -4.33 9.70
C PRO A 181 -1.31 -4.00 10.16
N GLY A 182 -0.65 -4.89 10.89
CA GLY A 182 0.76 -4.73 11.25
C GLY A 182 1.68 -4.67 10.02
N PHE A 183 1.53 -5.58 9.06
CA PHE A 183 2.27 -5.55 7.79
C PHE A 183 1.95 -4.30 6.98
N ALA A 184 0.67 -3.93 6.87
CA ALA A 184 0.27 -2.72 6.15
C ALA A 184 0.85 -1.44 6.78
N ALA A 185 0.87 -1.34 8.10
CA ALA A 185 1.51 -0.23 8.82
C ALA A 185 3.01 -0.15 8.51
N LEU A 186 3.72 -1.30 8.52
CA LEU A 186 5.13 -1.36 8.16
C LEU A 186 5.38 -0.90 6.72
N VAL A 187 4.53 -1.28 5.77
CA VAL A 187 4.64 -0.81 4.37
C VAL A 187 4.50 0.71 4.29
N ILE A 188 3.54 1.30 5.02
CA ILE A 188 3.33 2.75 5.08
C ILE A 188 4.57 3.44 5.69
N ILE A 189 5.08 2.94 6.82
CA ILE A 189 6.27 3.50 7.49
C ILE A 189 7.50 3.44 6.58
N LEU A 190 7.72 2.31 5.91
CA LEU A 190 8.84 2.14 4.96
C LEU A 190 8.67 3.05 3.73
N GLY A 191 7.43 3.26 3.26
CA GLY A 191 7.12 4.23 2.22
C GLY A 191 7.47 5.66 2.63
N ALA A 192 7.09 6.08 3.84
CA ALA A 192 7.44 7.38 4.41
C ALA A 192 8.97 7.55 4.54
N LYS A 193 9.68 6.51 5.01
CA LYS A 193 11.15 6.50 5.05
C LYS A 193 11.76 6.71 3.68
N HIS A 194 11.26 6.03 2.64
CA HIS A 194 11.71 6.25 1.26
C HIS A 194 11.48 7.71 0.79
N GLY A 195 10.39 8.35 1.22
CA GLY A 195 10.14 9.75 0.99
C GLY A 195 11.19 10.66 1.63
N GLU A 196 11.56 10.41 2.88
CA GLU A 196 12.63 11.14 3.58
C GLU A 196 14.00 10.98 2.89
N MET A 197 14.32 9.79 2.39
CA MET A 197 15.56 9.56 1.64
C MET A 197 15.64 10.31 0.31
N GLN A 198 14.54 10.92 -0.16
CA GLN A 198 14.50 11.74 -1.36
C GLN A 198 14.79 13.22 -1.11
N ARG A 199 14.92 13.65 0.15
CA ARG A 199 15.32 15.03 0.44
C ARG A 199 16.74 15.30 -0.10
N PRO A 200 17.00 16.48 -0.71
CA PRO A 200 18.28 16.75 -1.35
C PRO A 200 19.51 16.46 -0.49
N LYS A 201 19.46 16.84 0.80
CA LYS A 201 20.53 16.56 1.75
C LYS A 201 20.84 15.06 1.89
N ASN A 202 19.80 14.23 1.95
CA ASN A 202 19.94 12.77 2.13
C ASN A 202 20.38 12.09 0.82
N VAL A 203 19.96 12.63 -0.33
CA VAL A 203 20.46 12.18 -1.64
C VAL A 203 21.94 12.45 -1.78
N PHE A 204 22.41 13.67 -1.45
CA PHE A 204 23.83 14.01 -1.52
C PHE A 204 24.69 13.20 -0.53
N ALA A 205 24.22 13.01 0.71
CA ALA A 205 24.92 12.15 1.69
C ALA A 205 25.02 10.70 1.18
N GLY A 206 23.90 10.10 0.75
CA GLY A 206 23.90 8.72 0.27
C GLY A 206 24.62 8.47 -1.04
N LEU A 207 24.92 9.52 -1.85
CA LEU A 207 25.79 9.41 -3.04
C LEU A 207 27.28 9.50 -2.69
N ARG A 208 27.62 10.10 -1.52
CA ARG A 208 29.01 10.20 -1.02
C ARG A 208 29.43 9.03 -0.15
N GLY A 209 28.46 8.27 0.36
CA GLY A 209 28.69 7.20 1.33
C GLY A 209 28.95 7.71 2.75
N ASP A 210 28.36 8.88 3.10
CA ASP A 210 28.46 9.54 4.43
C ASP A 210 27.32 9.10 5.36
#